data_fab451a69f31b90fc75f70984166bd48
#
_entry.id   fab451a69f31b90fc75f70984166bd48
#
_cell.length_a   1.000
_cell.length_b   1.000
_cell.length_c   1.000
_cell.angle_alpha   90.00
_cell.angle_beta   90.00
_cell.angle_gamma   90.00
#
_symmetry.space_group_name_H-M   'P 1'
#
loop_
_entity.id
_entity.type
_entity.pdbx_description
1 polymer ?
#
loop_
_entity_poly.entity_id
_entity_poly.type
_entity_poly.pdbx_seq_one_letter_code
_entity_poly.pdbx_strand_id
1 'polypeptide(L)'
;MTTSNEPLTLSREPKETAAPSPAPSEGDKSRLTPAQFLEKRRTAQTLYVFDLRSSEAYDAAHLPGAYSLPFQHLESNLHRLPFSGDLLFYDDGEGAVRQVAGLLADNGFGEFGTVHEGYGALMEALRASPDEVNYEALSAAERAAKIEQVLDEKIRDFLARDGGGLEVVAIEDSKIVVSYHGACGSCSSSTAGTLHYIQSMLTVSLNREIEVVPVES
;
A
#
# COMPACT_ATOMS: atom_id res chain seq x y z
N MET A 1 -75.21 16.00 23.38
CA MET A 1 -74.33 14.94 22.95
C MET A 1 -73.20 15.58 22.23
N THR A 2 -72.16 15.92 22.95
CA THR A 2 -70.97 16.65 22.46
C THR A 2 -69.83 15.67 22.40
N THR A 3 -69.37 15.38 21.21
CA THR A 3 -68.17 14.56 20.97
C THR A 3 -66.96 15.47 20.88
N SER A 4 -66.12 15.41 21.91
CA SER A 4 -64.83 16.08 21.93
C SER A 4 -63.84 15.29 21.06
N ASN A 5 -63.25 15.97 20.10
CA ASN A 5 -62.19 15.44 19.24
C ASN A 5 -60.89 16.03 19.76
N GLU A 6 -60.08 15.22 20.45
CA GLU A 6 -58.73 15.59 20.87
C GLU A 6 -57.74 15.27 19.72
N PRO A 7 -56.79 16.18 19.41
CA PRO A 7 -55.77 15.91 18.42
C PRO A 7 -54.60 15.10 19.02
N LEU A 8 -54.25 14.03 18.34
CA LEU A 8 -53.06 13.22 18.59
C LEU A 8 -51.78 14.07 18.42
N THR A 9 -51.10 14.33 19.52
CA THR A 9 -49.75 14.88 19.51
C THR A 9 -48.74 13.80 19.18
N LEU A 10 -48.19 13.84 17.97
CA LEU A 10 -47.00 13.06 17.63
C LEU A 10 -45.79 13.63 18.40
N SER A 11 -45.34 12.88 19.40
CA SER A 11 -44.06 13.12 20.05
C SER A 11 -42.94 12.81 19.04
N ARG A 12 -42.23 13.84 18.59
CA ARG A 12 -40.97 13.71 17.88
C ARG A 12 -39.94 13.21 18.88
N GLU A 13 -39.49 11.98 18.66
CA GLU A 13 -38.26 11.48 19.30
C GLU A 13 -37.07 12.35 18.93
N PRO A 14 -36.20 12.71 19.89
CA PRO A 14 -35.01 13.47 19.58
C PRO A 14 -34.06 12.61 18.74
N LYS A 15 -33.75 13.09 17.52
CA LYS A 15 -32.71 12.55 16.66
C LYS A 15 -31.41 12.50 17.46
N GLU A 16 -30.96 11.31 17.75
CA GLU A 16 -29.68 11.06 18.40
C GLU A 16 -28.58 11.74 17.59
N THR A 17 -28.08 12.84 18.12
CA THR A 17 -26.97 13.57 17.57
C THR A 17 -25.74 12.69 17.78
N ALA A 18 -25.24 12.10 16.71
CA ALA A 18 -23.93 11.44 16.72
C ALA A 18 -22.94 12.38 17.42
N ALA A 19 -22.28 11.88 18.45
CA ALA A 19 -21.26 12.60 19.16
C ALA A 19 -20.19 13.09 18.17
N PRO A 20 -19.71 14.34 18.28
CA PRO A 20 -18.64 14.83 17.43
C PRO A 20 -17.42 13.93 17.65
N SER A 21 -16.88 13.41 16.54
CA SER A 21 -15.59 12.69 16.53
C SER A 21 -14.58 13.51 17.34
N PRO A 22 -13.79 12.93 18.23
CA PRO A 22 -12.78 13.65 18.98
C PRO A 22 -11.86 14.38 18.00
N ALA A 23 -11.65 15.67 18.25
CA ALA A 23 -10.69 16.47 17.50
C ALA A 23 -9.32 15.78 17.53
N PRO A 24 -8.52 15.84 16.44
CA PRO A 24 -7.19 15.24 16.43
C PRO A 24 -6.38 15.82 17.59
N SER A 25 -5.89 14.96 18.47
CA SER A 25 -4.95 15.34 19.50
C SER A 25 -3.68 15.85 18.81
N GLU A 26 -3.21 17.03 19.18
CA GLU A 26 -1.93 17.58 18.74
C GLU A 26 -0.83 16.53 19.05
N GLY A 27 -0.28 15.90 17.99
CA GLY A 27 0.90 15.06 18.11
C GLY A 27 0.78 13.61 17.65
N ASP A 28 -0.19 13.25 16.85
CA ASP A 28 -0.17 11.91 16.23
C ASP A 28 0.94 11.84 15.17
N LYS A 29 2.13 11.43 15.63
CA LYS A 29 3.34 11.26 14.79
C LYS A 29 3.14 10.21 13.68
N SER A 30 2.13 9.37 13.79
CA SER A 30 1.80 8.36 12.79
C SER A 30 1.02 8.94 11.61
N ARG A 31 0.37 10.09 11.76
CA ARG A 31 -0.41 10.71 10.70
C ARG A 31 0.47 11.35 9.64
N LEU A 32 0.29 10.90 8.40
CA LEU A 32 0.97 11.41 7.22
C LEU A 32 -0.03 12.09 6.28
N THR A 33 0.39 13.15 5.63
CA THR A 33 -0.31 13.64 4.44
C THR A 33 -0.10 12.65 3.28
N PRO A 34 -0.96 12.66 2.23
CA PRO A 34 -0.74 11.83 1.05
C PRO A 34 0.67 11.99 0.45
N ALA A 35 1.19 13.22 0.38
CA ALA A 35 2.54 13.47 -0.14
C ALA A 35 3.64 12.84 0.73
N GLN A 36 3.56 12.98 2.05
CA GLN A 36 4.51 12.37 2.99
C GLN A 36 4.44 10.84 2.95
N PHE A 37 3.26 10.27 2.79
CA PHE A 37 3.08 8.83 2.63
C PHE A 37 3.77 8.33 1.35
N LEU A 38 3.58 9.00 0.21
CA LEU A 38 4.23 8.65 -1.05
C LEU A 38 5.74 8.81 -0.99
N GLU A 39 6.24 9.88 -0.36
CA GLU A 39 7.67 10.07 -0.13
C GLU A 39 8.26 8.92 0.70
N LYS A 40 7.61 8.57 1.82
CA LYS A 40 8.02 7.46 2.66
C LYS A 40 7.98 6.13 1.90
N ARG A 41 6.93 5.90 1.10
CA ARG A 41 6.79 4.73 0.22
C ARG A 41 7.95 4.62 -0.78
N ARG A 42 8.41 5.73 -1.33
CA ARG A 42 9.51 5.75 -2.32
C ARG A 42 10.89 5.56 -1.69
N THR A 43 11.10 6.09 -0.48
CA THR A 43 12.42 6.18 0.15
C THR A 43 12.72 5.07 1.15
N ALA A 44 11.72 4.40 1.69
CA ALA A 44 11.91 3.32 2.65
C ALA A 44 12.67 2.14 2.04
N GLN A 45 13.57 1.55 2.83
CA GLN A 45 14.34 0.36 2.42
C GLN A 45 13.50 -0.92 2.52
N THR A 46 12.67 -1.02 3.54
CA THR A 46 11.74 -2.13 3.75
C THR A 46 10.39 -1.54 4.10
N LEU A 47 9.40 -1.78 3.26
CA LEU A 47 8.09 -1.17 3.36
C LEU A 47 6.98 -2.19 3.18
N TYR A 48 5.94 -2.04 4.00
CA TYR A 48 4.69 -2.77 3.88
C TYR A 48 3.53 -1.78 3.90
N VAL A 49 2.76 -1.76 2.84
CA VAL A 49 1.57 -0.91 2.70
C VAL A 49 0.32 -1.75 2.85
N PHE A 50 -0.59 -1.36 3.71
CA PHE A 50 -1.83 -2.09 3.99
C PHE A 50 -3.05 -1.25 3.63
N ASP A 51 -3.90 -1.83 2.80
CA ASP A 51 -5.21 -1.31 2.46
C ASP A 51 -6.24 -1.88 3.43
N LEU A 52 -6.85 -1.00 4.22
CA LEU A 52 -7.81 -1.38 5.27
C LEU A 52 -9.26 -1.41 4.77
N ARG A 53 -9.48 -1.08 3.50
CA ARG A 53 -10.81 -1.12 2.89
C ARG A 53 -11.31 -2.56 2.76
N SER A 54 -12.54 -2.73 2.29
CA SER A 54 -13.06 -4.06 2.00
C SER A 54 -12.26 -4.75 0.89
N SER A 55 -12.31 -6.08 0.84
CA SER A 55 -11.66 -6.84 -0.23
C SER A 55 -12.19 -6.46 -1.61
N GLU A 56 -13.49 -6.17 -1.72
CA GLU A 56 -14.11 -5.73 -2.97
C GLU A 56 -13.57 -4.38 -3.44
N ALA A 57 -13.34 -3.43 -2.50
CA ALA A 57 -12.76 -2.14 -2.83
C ALA A 57 -11.29 -2.27 -3.25
N TYR A 58 -10.53 -3.14 -2.58
CA TYR A 58 -9.17 -3.47 -2.94
C TYR A 58 -9.10 -4.11 -4.33
N ASP A 59 -9.93 -5.12 -4.61
CA ASP A 59 -9.96 -5.83 -5.90
C ASP A 59 -10.37 -4.92 -7.06
N ALA A 60 -11.25 -3.95 -6.79
CA ALA A 60 -11.64 -2.97 -7.79
C ALA A 60 -10.51 -2.01 -8.18
N ALA A 61 -9.78 -1.50 -7.21
CA ALA A 61 -8.58 -0.67 -7.39
C ALA A 61 -7.85 -0.46 -6.06
N HIS A 62 -6.53 -0.57 -6.04
CA HIS A 62 -5.69 -0.34 -4.88
C HIS A 62 -4.39 0.38 -5.25
N LEU A 63 -3.65 0.84 -4.25
CA LEU A 63 -2.32 1.40 -4.46
C LEU A 63 -1.35 0.24 -4.83
N PRO A 64 -0.65 0.31 -5.97
CA PRO A 64 0.24 -0.77 -6.40
C PRO A 64 1.24 -1.20 -5.32
N GLY A 65 1.33 -2.50 -5.09
CA GLY A 65 2.15 -3.10 -4.03
C GLY A 65 1.56 -3.04 -2.61
N ALA A 66 0.32 -2.62 -2.45
CA ALA A 66 -0.38 -2.70 -1.18
C ALA A 66 -0.91 -4.12 -0.91
N TYR A 67 -0.97 -4.49 0.36
CA TYR A 67 -1.58 -5.74 0.82
C TYR A 67 -3.02 -5.48 1.28
N SER A 68 -3.95 -6.31 0.86
CA SER A 68 -5.32 -6.27 1.36
C SER A 68 -5.36 -6.75 2.82
N LEU A 69 -5.79 -5.89 3.72
CA LEU A 69 -5.98 -6.19 5.13
C LEU A 69 -7.21 -5.45 5.66
N PRO A 70 -8.43 -5.88 5.30
CA PRO A 70 -9.64 -5.23 5.75
C PRO A 70 -9.64 -5.01 7.27
N PHE A 71 -10.02 -3.81 7.70
CA PHE A 71 -9.92 -3.39 9.11
C PHE A 71 -10.55 -4.40 10.09
N GLN A 72 -11.68 -4.99 9.71
CA GLN A 72 -12.36 -6.02 10.51
C GLN A 72 -11.52 -7.26 10.78
N HIS A 73 -10.46 -7.50 10.00
CA HIS A 73 -9.55 -8.64 10.13
C HIS A 73 -8.21 -8.26 10.78
N LEU A 74 -7.95 -6.96 11.01
CA LEU A 74 -6.66 -6.49 11.49
C LEU A 74 -6.29 -7.08 12.84
N GLU A 75 -7.19 -7.02 13.84
CA GLU A 75 -6.92 -7.49 15.19
C GLU A 75 -6.52 -8.98 15.22
N SER A 76 -7.22 -9.82 14.48
CA SER A 76 -6.90 -11.25 14.37
C SER A 76 -5.61 -11.54 13.60
N ASN A 77 -5.11 -10.58 12.81
CA ASN A 77 -3.91 -10.72 11.99
C ASN A 77 -2.70 -9.90 12.49
N LEU A 78 -2.80 -9.23 13.64
CA LEU A 78 -1.69 -8.44 14.19
C LEU A 78 -0.39 -9.25 14.30
N HIS A 79 -0.48 -10.52 14.69
CA HIS A 79 0.67 -11.42 14.82
C HIS A 79 1.39 -11.72 13.50
N ARG A 80 0.78 -11.38 12.37
CA ARG A 80 1.34 -11.57 11.01
C ARG A 80 2.00 -10.31 10.47
N LEU A 81 1.76 -9.15 11.11
CA LEU A 81 2.41 -7.92 10.71
C LEU A 81 3.91 -7.98 11.01
N PRO A 82 4.75 -7.49 10.10
CA PRO A 82 6.19 -7.40 10.35
C PRO A 82 6.49 -6.48 11.53
N PHE A 83 7.39 -6.90 12.42
CA PHE A 83 7.88 -6.07 13.52
C PHE A 83 9.04 -5.16 13.11
N SER A 84 9.55 -5.29 11.89
CA SER A 84 10.64 -4.47 11.35
C SER A 84 10.28 -3.95 9.98
N GLY A 85 10.77 -2.76 9.65
CA GLY A 85 10.42 -2.03 8.44
C GLY A 85 9.30 -1.02 8.67
N ASP A 86 9.05 -0.21 7.67
CA ASP A 86 8.00 0.80 7.69
C ASP A 86 6.63 0.18 7.39
N LEU A 87 5.67 0.38 8.28
CA LEU A 87 4.29 -0.03 8.06
C LEU A 87 3.46 1.21 7.68
N LEU A 88 2.79 1.17 6.56
CA LEU A 88 1.89 2.25 6.12
C LEU A 88 0.46 1.73 5.94
N PHE A 89 -0.51 2.51 6.39
CA PHE A 89 -1.93 2.14 6.35
C PHE A 89 -2.77 3.25 5.72
N TYR A 90 -3.74 2.84 4.91
CA TYR A 90 -4.76 3.75 4.38
C TYR A 90 -6.13 3.07 4.33
N ASP A 91 -7.18 3.88 4.29
CA ASP A 91 -8.58 3.47 4.09
C ASP A 91 -9.28 4.41 3.09
N ASP A 92 -10.59 4.48 3.11
CA ASP A 92 -11.37 5.46 2.32
C ASP A 92 -11.52 6.83 3.00
N GLY A 93 -10.86 7.09 4.12
CA GLY A 93 -11.04 8.30 4.94
C GLY A 93 -12.18 8.17 5.96
N GLU A 94 -12.78 6.98 6.11
CA GLU A 94 -13.91 6.72 7.01
C GLU A 94 -13.50 6.49 8.48
N GLY A 95 -12.19 6.51 8.76
CA GLY A 95 -11.67 6.53 10.13
C GLY A 95 -11.15 5.20 10.66
N ALA A 96 -11.10 4.13 9.86
CA ALA A 96 -10.45 2.88 10.24
C ALA A 96 -8.97 3.10 10.61
N VAL A 97 -8.24 3.91 9.84
CA VAL A 97 -6.82 4.27 10.13
C VAL A 97 -6.64 4.91 11.50
N ARG A 98 -7.63 5.64 12.03
CA ARG A 98 -7.54 6.25 13.38
C ARG A 98 -7.61 5.20 14.48
N GLN A 99 -8.42 4.16 14.28
CA GLN A 99 -8.55 3.05 15.22
C GLN A 99 -7.30 2.15 15.16
N VAL A 100 -6.73 1.99 13.96
CA VAL A 100 -5.48 1.25 13.74
C VAL A 100 -4.34 1.84 14.54
N ALA A 101 -4.19 3.17 14.57
CA ALA A 101 -3.11 3.83 15.29
C ALA A 101 -3.10 3.45 16.78
N GLY A 102 -4.27 3.49 17.43
CA GLY A 102 -4.42 3.03 18.82
C GLY A 102 -4.08 1.54 18.98
N LEU A 103 -4.67 0.69 18.13
CA LEU A 103 -4.48 -0.75 18.19
C LEU A 103 -3.01 -1.16 18.02
N LEU A 104 -2.30 -0.55 17.08
CA LEU A 104 -0.88 -0.82 16.85
C LEU A 104 -0.01 -0.38 18.03
N ALA A 105 -0.25 0.83 18.55
CA ALA A 105 0.50 1.36 19.71
C ALA A 105 0.30 0.46 20.94
N ASP A 106 -0.93 0.01 21.21
CA ASP A 106 -1.26 -0.88 22.33
C ASP A 106 -0.62 -2.27 22.21
N ASN A 107 -0.28 -2.69 20.97
CA ASN A 107 0.38 -3.97 20.70
C ASN A 107 1.89 -3.84 20.43
N GLY A 108 2.49 -2.69 20.76
CA GLY A 108 3.95 -2.50 20.75
C GLY A 108 4.57 -2.18 19.40
N PHE A 109 3.76 -1.83 18.38
CA PHE A 109 4.28 -1.31 17.13
C PHE A 109 4.67 0.15 17.30
N GLY A 110 5.97 0.45 17.20
CA GLY A 110 6.50 1.79 17.48
C GLY A 110 6.54 2.71 16.27
N GLU A 111 6.70 2.16 15.07
CA GLU A 111 6.86 2.95 13.85
C GLU A 111 5.87 2.50 12.76
N PHE A 112 4.91 3.34 12.48
CA PHE A 112 3.94 3.17 11.41
C PHE A 112 3.44 4.53 10.92
N GLY A 113 2.85 4.57 9.73
CA GLY A 113 2.23 5.76 9.16
C GLY A 113 0.80 5.51 8.73
N THR A 114 -0.06 6.50 8.89
CA THR A 114 -1.47 6.45 8.53
C THR A 114 -1.88 7.65 7.68
N VAL A 115 -2.64 7.43 6.61
CA VAL A 115 -3.24 8.51 5.80
C VAL A 115 -4.73 8.61 6.12
N HIS A 116 -5.13 9.76 6.65
CA HIS A 116 -6.51 10.00 7.07
C HIS A 116 -7.40 10.61 5.97
N GLU A 117 -6.79 11.10 4.91
CA GLU A 117 -7.47 11.70 3.76
C GLU A 117 -8.04 10.65 2.80
N GLY A 118 -7.68 9.39 2.99
CA GLY A 118 -8.20 8.24 2.29
C GLY A 118 -7.56 7.94 0.93
N TYR A 119 -7.96 6.79 0.36
CA TYR A 119 -7.45 6.27 -0.92
C TYR A 119 -7.56 7.26 -2.07
N GLY A 120 -8.70 7.97 -2.18
CA GLY A 120 -8.92 8.95 -3.25
C GLY A 120 -7.88 10.04 -3.27
N ALA A 121 -7.58 10.64 -2.11
CA ALA A 121 -6.57 11.67 -1.96
C ALA A 121 -5.14 11.14 -2.22
N LEU A 122 -4.86 9.90 -1.82
CA LEU A 122 -3.60 9.23 -2.15
C LEU A 122 -3.40 9.08 -3.65
N MET A 123 -4.42 8.62 -4.38
CA MET A 123 -4.35 8.43 -5.82
C MET A 123 -4.29 9.77 -6.59
N GLU A 124 -4.91 10.82 -6.07
CA GLU A 124 -4.77 12.17 -6.62
C GLU A 124 -3.35 12.69 -6.44
N ALA A 125 -2.79 12.56 -5.23
CA ALA A 125 -1.41 12.95 -4.94
C ALA A 125 -0.40 12.15 -5.81
N LEU A 126 -0.63 10.84 -6.00
CA LEU A 126 0.20 9.99 -6.85
C LEU A 126 0.24 10.50 -8.31
N ARG A 127 -0.92 10.84 -8.87
CA ARG A 127 -1.02 11.35 -10.24
C ARG A 127 -0.44 12.76 -10.41
N ALA A 128 -0.51 13.58 -9.37
CA ALA A 128 -0.04 14.95 -9.39
C ALA A 128 1.45 15.10 -9.08
N SER A 129 2.07 14.09 -8.47
CA SER A 129 3.48 14.15 -8.05
C SER A 129 4.42 14.00 -9.24
N PRO A 130 5.36 14.96 -9.46
CA PRO A 130 6.37 14.82 -10.50
C PRO A 130 7.43 13.74 -10.17
N ASP A 131 7.53 13.34 -8.91
CA ASP A 131 8.49 12.34 -8.45
C ASP A 131 7.99 10.91 -8.65
N GLU A 132 6.70 10.76 -8.97
CA GLU A 132 6.07 9.47 -9.16
C GLU A 132 5.97 9.11 -10.66
N VAL A 133 6.21 7.83 -10.95
CA VAL A 133 6.14 7.34 -12.33
C VAL A 133 4.70 7.19 -12.78
N ASN A 134 4.32 7.83 -13.86
CA ASN A 134 3.08 7.54 -14.57
C ASN A 134 3.37 6.52 -15.67
N TYR A 135 3.39 5.23 -15.29
CA TYR A 135 3.78 4.13 -16.18
C TYR A 135 2.92 4.05 -17.45
N GLU A 136 1.62 4.34 -17.34
CA GLU A 136 0.70 4.29 -18.47
C GLU A 136 0.99 5.34 -19.54
N ALA A 137 1.56 6.47 -19.14
CA ALA A 137 1.93 7.54 -20.07
C ALA A 137 3.26 7.28 -20.80
N LEU A 138 4.05 6.30 -20.36
CA LEU A 138 5.35 5.99 -20.96
C LEU A 138 5.21 5.16 -22.24
N SER A 139 6.02 5.48 -23.23
CA SER A 139 6.22 4.60 -24.40
C SER A 139 6.93 3.29 -23.99
N ALA A 140 6.89 2.27 -24.84
CA ALA A 140 7.56 1.00 -24.59
C ALA A 140 9.07 1.16 -24.32
N ALA A 141 9.74 2.05 -25.03
CA ALA A 141 11.16 2.32 -24.82
C ALA A 141 11.44 3.01 -23.48
N GLU A 142 10.59 3.94 -23.07
CA GLU A 142 10.71 4.63 -21.78
C GLU A 142 10.39 3.67 -20.62
N ARG A 143 9.41 2.78 -20.77
CA ARG A 143 9.13 1.73 -19.80
C ARG A 143 10.34 0.83 -19.58
N ALA A 144 10.94 0.34 -20.67
CA ALA A 144 12.14 -0.48 -20.61
C ALA A 144 13.31 0.27 -19.91
N ALA A 145 13.57 1.51 -20.29
CA ALA A 145 14.62 2.33 -19.67
C ALA A 145 14.35 2.55 -18.16
N LYS A 146 13.08 2.76 -17.79
CA LYS A 146 12.72 2.97 -16.39
C LYS A 146 12.84 1.69 -15.55
N ILE A 147 12.48 0.54 -16.11
CA ILE A 147 12.69 -0.77 -15.48
C ILE A 147 14.17 -1.00 -15.22
N GLU A 148 15.02 -0.82 -16.25
CA GLU A 148 16.47 -0.97 -16.10
C GLU A 148 17.04 -0.01 -15.05
N GLN A 149 16.59 1.24 -15.03
CA GLN A 149 17.00 2.22 -14.01
C GLN A 149 16.68 1.72 -12.59
N VAL A 150 15.46 1.21 -12.35
CA VAL A 150 15.06 0.69 -11.02
C VAL A 150 15.89 -0.53 -10.65
N LEU A 151 16.16 -1.42 -11.60
CA LEU A 151 17.00 -2.60 -11.36
C LEU A 151 18.43 -2.20 -11.00
N ASP A 152 19.02 -1.24 -11.70
CA ASP A 152 20.37 -0.73 -11.41
C ASP A 152 20.44 -0.08 -10.02
N GLU A 153 19.48 0.79 -9.71
CA GLU A 153 19.52 1.57 -8.48
C GLU A 153 19.20 0.76 -7.21
N LYS A 154 18.35 -0.27 -7.34
CA LYS A 154 17.77 -0.94 -6.15
C LYS A 154 18.07 -2.43 -6.04
N ILE A 155 18.39 -3.09 -7.14
CA ILE A 155 18.43 -4.57 -7.20
C ILE A 155 19.83 -5.12 -7.49
N ARG A 156 20.49 -4.65 -8.53
CA ARG A 156 21.73 -5.27 -9.04
C ARG A 156 22.85 -5.27 -8.02
N ASP A 157 23.04 -4.17 -7.29
CA ASP A 157 24.07 -4.09 -6.25
C ASP A 157 23.79 -5.06 -5.08
N PHE A 158 22.52 -5.27 -4.76
CA PHE A 158 22.11 -6.25 -3.75
C PHE A 158 22.45 -7.68 -4.20
N LEU A 159 22.08 -8.06 -5.42
CA LEU A 159 22.36 -9.38 -5.96
C LEU A 159 23.87 -9.64 -6.14
N ALA A 160 24.62 -8.62 -6.55
CA ALA A 160 26.07 -8.74 -6.77
C ALA A 160 26.84 -9.04 -5.47
N ARG A 161 26.38 -8.59 -4.31
CA ARG A 161 26.98 -8.89 -3.00
C ARG A 161 26.98 -10.39 -2.69
N ASP A 162 25.95 -11.09 -3.17
CA ASP A 162 25.80 -12.53 -3.00
C ASP A 162 26.39 -13.33 -4.20
N GLY A 163 27.11 -12.65 -5.11
CA GLY A 163 27.71 -13.28 -6.30
C GLY A 163 26.69 -13.67 -7.37
N GLY A 164 25.48 -13.11 -7.29
CA GLY A 164 24.41 -13.29 -8.27
C GLY A 164 24.27 -12.11 -9.22
N GLY A 165 23.46 -12.29 -10.26
CA GLY A 165 23.08 -11.23 -11.19
C GLY A 165 21.76 -11.54 -11.89
N LEU A 166 21.24 -10.53 -12.58
CA LEU A 166 19.96 -10.56 -13.24
C LEU A 166 20.00 -9.75 -14.54
N GLU A 167 19.42 -10.30 -15.58
CA GLU A 167 19.21 -9.66 -16.87
C GLU A 167 17.73 -9.70 -17.26
N VAL A 168 17.22 -8.61 -17.84
CA VAL A 168 15.88 -8.57 -18.43
C VAL A 168 15.94 -9.19 -19.82
N VAL A 169 15.15 -10.23 -20.03
CA VAL A 169 15.09 -10.95 -21.32
C VAL A 169 13.94 -10.43 -22.17
N ALA A 170 12.79 -10.14 -21.55
CA ALA A 170 11.62 -9.61 -22.24
C ALA A 170 10.77 -8.76 -21.28
N ILE A 171 10.07 -7.80 -21.86
CA ILE A 171 9.05 -6.98 -21.18
C ILE A 171 7.76 -7.10 -21.97
N GLU A 172 6.75 -7.68 -21.35
CA GLU A 172 5.41 -7.91 -21.93
C GLU A 172 4.37 -7.18 -21.08
N ASP A 173 4.11 -5.90 -21.40
CA ASP A 173 3.25 -4.98 -20.64
C ASP A 173 3.65 -4.89 -19.16
N SER A 174 2.98 -5.60 -18.26
CA SER A 174 3.29 -5.67 -16.82
C SER A 174 4.07 -6.92 -16.41
N LYS A 175 4.39 -7.81 -17.36
CA LYS A 175 5.18 -9.02 -17.12
C LYS A 175 6.61 -8.84 -17.57
N ILE A 176 7.56 -9.05 -16.67
CA ILE A 176 8.99 -8.92 -16.93
C ILE A 176 9.63 -10.30 -16.81
N VAL A 177 10.20 -10.77 -17.91
CA VAL A 177 10.93 -12.04 -17.96
C VAL A 177 12.40 -11.79 -17.67
N VAL A 178 12.95 -12.48 -16.66
CA VAL A 178 14.32 -12.28 -16.19
C VAL A 178 15.12 -13.57 -16.26
N SER A 179 16.41 -13.42 -16.55
CA SER A 179 17.40 -14.51 -16.46
C SER A 179 18.32 -14.26 -15.27
N TYR A 180 18.51 -15.27 -14.45
CA TYR A 180 19.45 -15.24 -13.33
C TYR A 180 20.78 -15.87 -13.70
N HIS A 181 21.87 -15.32 -13.17
CA HIS A 181 23.20 -15.91 -13.29
C HIS A 181 23.95 -15.87 -11.96
N GLY A 182 25.04 -16.66 -11.86
CA GLY A 182 25.83 -16.79 -10.65
C GLY A 182 25.12 -17.57 -9.54
N ALA A 183 25.31 -17.16 -8.28
CA ALA A 183 24.78 -17.86 -7.10
C ALA A 183 23.26 -17.92 -7.04
N CYS A 184 22.56 -16.96 -7.66
CA CYS A 184 21.09 -16.92 -7.71
C CYS A 184 20.47 -17.98 -8.62
N GLY A 185 21.22 -18.53 -9.59
CA GLY A 185 20.71 -19.53 -10.55
C GLY A 185 20.68 -20.97 -10.01
N SER A 186 21.32 -21.26 -8.87
CA SER A 186 21.54 -22.63 -8.39
C SER A 186 20.60 -23.09 -7.26
N CYS A 187 19.76 -22.24 -6.70
CA CYS A 187 18.97 -22.55 -5.52
C CYS A 187 17.48 -22.24 -5.71
N SER A 188 16.64 -23.27 -5.90
CA SER A 188 15.20 -23.10 -6.18
C SER A 188 14.41 -22.40 -5.08
N SER A 189 14.83 -22.48 -3.82
CA SER A 189 14.13 -21.85 -2.69
C SER A 189 14.49 -20.36 -2.47
N SER A 190 15.72 -19.95 -2.84
CA SER A 190 16.12 -18.55 -2.79
C SER A 190 15.55 -17.74 -3.96
N THR A 191 15.29 -18.40 -5.10
CA THR A 191 14.75 -17.77 -6.31
C THR A 191 13.36 -17.14 -6.08
N ALA A 192 12.46 -17.82 -5.35
CA ALA A 192 11.11 -17.31 -5.10
C ALA A 192 11.11 -16.04 -4.25
N GLY A 193 11.92 -15.99 -3.19
CA GLY A 193 12.05 -14.79 -2.35
C GLY A 193 12.68 -13.61 -3.09
N THR A 194 13.70 -13.90 -3.90
CA THR A 194 14.36 -12.88 -4.73
C THR A 194 13.43 -12.33 -5.81
N LEU A 195 12.65 -13.20 -6.49
CA LEU A 195 11.62 -12.77 -7.45
C LEU A 195 10.59 -11.87 -6.81
N HIS A 196 10.07 -12.26 -5.66
CA HIS A 196 9.10 -11.46 -4.93
C HIS A 196 9.65 -10.08 -4.52
N TYR A 197 10.91 -10.04 -4.07
CA TYR A 197 11.58 -8.78 -3.74
C TYR A 197 11.71 -7.86 -4.96
N ILE A 198 12.18 -8.40 -6.11
CA ILE A 198 12.31 -7.65 -7.36
C ILE A 198 10.94 -7.15 -7.83
N GLN A 199 9.93 -8.01 -7.80
CA GLN A 199 8.56 -7.67 -8.17
C GLN A 199 8.02 -6.54 -7.31
N SER A 200 8.19 -6.61 -5.98
CA SER A 200 7.74 -5.57 -5.05
C SER A 200 8.44 -4.24 -5.32
N MET A 201 9.75 -4.26 -5.54
CA MET A 201 10.52 -3.04 -5.84
C MET A 201 10.10 -2.38 -7.15
N LEU A 202 9.89 -3.17 -8.20
CA LEU A 202 9.42 -2.69 -9.49
C LEU A 202 7.99 -2.15 -9.38
N THR A 203 7.09 -2.89 -8.76
CA THR A 203 5.68 -2.49 -8.55
C THR A 203 5.59 -1.12 -7.84
N VAL A 204 6.32 -0.96 -6.73
CA VAL A 204 6.33 0.30 -5.97
C VAL A 204 6.95 1.43 -6.78
N SER A 205 8.08 1.18 -7.45
CA SER A 205 8.83 2.24 -8.16
C SER A 205 8.17 2.68 -9.47
N LEU A 206 7.40 1.79 -10.10
CA LEU A 206 6.72 2.07 -11.37
C LEU A 206 5.25 2.45 -11.19
N ASN A 207 4.72 2.37 -9.97
CA ASN A 207 3.30 2.58 -9.66
C ASN A 207 2.37 1.72 -10.53
N ARG A 208 2.79 0.48 -10.79
CA ARG A 208 2.06 -0.51 -11.60
C ARG A 208 2.27 -1.88 -11.00
N GLU A 209 1.21 -2.70 -10.94
CA GLU A 209 1.37 -4.12 -10.62
C GLU A 209 2.24 -4.78 -11.70
N ILE A 210 3.38 -5.30 -11.26
CA ILE A 210 4.37 -5.96 -12.12
C ILE A 210 4.47 -7.42 -11.71
N GLU A 211 4.46 -8.30 -12.69
CA GLU A 211 4.78 -9.72 -12.53
C GLU A 211 6.21 -9.97 -13.00
N VAL A 212 7.03 -10.59 -12.16
CA VAL A 212 8.40 -10.98 -12.53
C VAL A 212 8.49 -12.49 -12.59
N VAL A 213 8.88 -13.01 -13.75
CA VAL A 213 9.01 -14.46 -13.97
C VAL A 213 10.42 -14.81 -14.47
N PRO A 214 10.97 -15.94 -14.07
CA PRO A 214 12.24 -16.42 -14.62
C PRO A 214 12.01 -16.96 -16.03
N VAL A 215 13.07 -16.95 -16.86
CA VAL A 215 13.10 -17.69 -18.13
C VAL A 215 12.84 -19.16 -17.84
N GLU A 216 11.91 -19.76 -18.56
CA GLU A 216 11.69 -21.20 -18.55
C GLU A 216 12.93 -21.91 -19.16
N SER A 217 13.50 -22.87 -18.42
CA SER A 217 14.70 -23.63 -18.80
C SER A 217 14.33 -24.77 -19.74
#